data_5bd21ed8f0e3d5390291561bfb54249d
#
_entry.id   5bd21ed8f0e3d5390291561bfb54249d
#
_cell.length_a   1.000
_cell.length_b   1.000
_cell.length_c   1.000
_cell.angle_alpha   90.00
_cell.angle_beta   90.00
_cell.angle_gamma   90.00
#
_symmetry.space_group_name_H-M   'P 1'
#
loop_
_entity.id
_entity.type
_entity.pdbx_description
1 polymer ?
#
loop_
_entity_poly.entity_id
_entity_poly.type
_entity_poly.pdbx_seq_one_letter_code
_entity_poly.pdbx_strand_id
1 'polypeptide(L)'
;MADLSVNIGELQMKNPVMTASGTFGYGEEFSDFIDIARIGGIIVKGTTLHKREGNPYPRMAETPSGMLNAVGLQNKGVDYFVEHIYPRIKDIRTNMIVNVSGSAIEDYVKTAEIINELDKIPAIELNLSLIHISEPTRPIS
;
A
#
# COMPACT_ATOMS: atom_id res chain seq x y z
N MET A 1 -25.45 1.66 20.13
CA MET A 1 -24.65 2.02 18.94
C MET A 1 -24.38 0.72 18.20
N ALA A 2 -24.51 0.68 16.87
CA ALA A 2 -24.23 -0.55 16.11
C ALA A 2 -22.75 -0.89 16.20
N ASP A 3 -22.42 -2.17 16.36
CA ASP A 3 -21.07 -2.68 16.23
C ASP A 3 -20.75 -2.81 14.73
N LEU A 4 -19.69 -2.11 14.28
CA LEU A 4 -19.22 -2.11 12.90
C LEU A 4 -17.93 -2.91 12.74
N SER A 5 -17.45 -3.58 13.79
CA SER A 5 -16.23 -4.37 13.72
C SER A 5 -16.35 -5.52 12.71
N VAL A 6 -15.27 -5.77 11.99
CA VAL A 6 -15.18 -6.85 11.00
C VAL A 6 -13.80 -7.50 11.11
N ASN A 7 -13.70 -8.75 10.64
CA ASN A 7 -12.44 -9.48 10.56
C ASN A 7 -12.14 -9.87 9.11
N ILE A 8 -10.87 -9.74 8.72
CA ILE A 8 -10.33 -10.29 7.47
C ILE A 8 -9.27 -11.32 7.90
N GLY A 9 -9.69 -12.60 7.97
CA GLY A 9 -8.87 -13.62 8.64
C GLY A 9 -8.63 -13.23 10.11
N GLU A 10 -7.37 -13.10 10.49
CA GLU A 10 -6.96 -12.70 11.84
C GLU A 10 -6.89 -11.17 12.03
N LEU A 11 -6.94 -10.41 10.94
CA LEU A 11 -6.91 -8.95 11.00
C LEU A 11 -8.25 -8.41 11.51
N GLN A 12 -8.24 -7.85 12.71
CA GLN A 12 -9.41 -7.23 13.33
C GLN A 12 -9.50 -5.75 12.96
N MET A 13 -10.65 -5.33 12.48
CA MET A 13 -10.93 -3.95 12.09
C MET A 13 -12.10 -3.40 12.87
N LYS A 14 -12.00 -2.17 13.37
CA LYS A 14 -13.07 -1.48 14.11
C LYS A 14 -14.29 -1.16 13.23
N ASN A 15 -14.11 -1.10 11.93
CA ASN A 15 -15.16 -0.94 10.92
C ASN A 15 -14.60 -1.37 9.54
N PRO A 16 -15.46 -1.61 8.51
CA PRO A 16 -15.03 -2.12 7.21
C PRO A 16 -14.43 -1.06 6.28
N VAL A 17 -14.24 0.18 6.74
CA VAL A 17 -13.71 1.26 5.90
C VAL A 17 -12.19 1.18 5.84
N MET A 18 -11.67 1.06 4.63
CA MET A 18 -10.23 1.07 4.33
C MET A 18 -9.94 2.01 3.17
N THR A 19 -8.78 2.67 3.19
CA THR A 19 -8.28 3.39 2.01
C THR A 19 -7.67 2.41 1.02
N ALA A 20 -7.63 2.80 -0.26
CA ALA A 20 -6.97 2.01 -1.29
C ALA A 20 -5.52 2.50 -1.50
N SER A 21 -4.61 1.57 -1.80
CA SER A 21 -3.23 1.92 -2.20
C SER A 21 -3.23 2.87 -3.40
N GLY A 22 -2.26 3.79 -3.42
CA GLY A 22 -2.14 4.79 -4.47
C GLY A 22 -3.09 6.00 -4.37
N THR A 23 -3.99 6.04 -3.40
CA THR A 23 -4.97 7.13 -3.24
C THR A 23 -4.79 7.95 -1.97
N PHE A 24 -4.04 7.45 -0.98
CA PHE A 24 -3.99 8.02 0.37
C PHE A 24 -2.58 8.23 0.92
N GLY A 25 -1.56 8.21 0.08
CA GLY A 25 -0.17 8.41 0.49
C GLY A 25 0.25 7.44 1.60
N TYR A 26 0.80 7.98 2.67
CA TYR A 26 1.10 7.26 3.91
C TYR A 26 0.08 7.51 5.02
N GLY A 27 -0.96 8.29 4.72
CA GLY A 27 -2.03 8.65 5.63
C GLY A 27 -1.81 9.99 6.33
N GLU A 28 -0.61 10.28 6.82
CA GLU A 28 -0.31 11.51 7.56
C GLU A 28 -0.66 12.79 6.79
N GLU A 29 -0.57 12.75 5.46
CA GLU A 29 -0.89 13.87 4.56
C GLU A 29 -2.37 14.31 4.65
N PHE A 30 -3.23 13.44 5.16
CA PHE A 30 -4.67 13.68 5.30
C PHE A 30 -5.11 13.96 6.73
N SER A 31 -4.19 13.99 7.69
CA SER A 31 -4.50 14.17 9.11
C SER A 31 -5.21 15.50 9.43
N ASP A 32 -4.99 16.53 8.62
CA ASP A 32 -5.65 17.83 8.76
C ASP A 32 -7.12 17.82 8.27
N PHE A 33 -7.50 16.82 7.48
CA PHE A 33 -8.84 16.73 6.88
C PHE A 33 -9.73 15.71 7.57
N ILE A 34 -9.15 14.62 8.06
CA ILE A 34 -9.89 13.54 8.70
C ILE A 34 -9.13 12.98 9.90
N ASP A 35 -9.87 12.55 10.91
CA ASP A 35 -9.31 11.73 11.99
C ASP A 35 -9.11 10.29 11.48
N ILE A 36 -7.88 9.99 11.08
CA ILE A 36 -7.48 8.71 10.51
C ILE A 36 -7.73 7.55 11.50
N ALA A 37 -7.68 7.82 12.80
CA ALA A 37 -7.96 6.81 13.81
C ALA A 37 -9.42 6.31 13.79
N ARG A 38 -10.32 6.95 13.05
CA ARG A 38 -11.73 6.53 12.94
C ARG A 38 -11.97 5.46 11.87
N ILE A 39 -11.09 5.30 10.88
CA ILE A 39 -11.24 4.28 9.84
C ILE A 39 -10.60 2.96 10.27
N GLY A 40 -11.07 1.86 9.70
CA GLY A 40 -10.67 0.50 10.06
C GLY A 40 -9.26 0.13 9.61
N GLY A 41 -8.78 0.73 8.52
CA GLY A 41 -7.43 0.50 8.01
C GLY A 41 -6.97 1.49 6.96
N ILE A 42 -5.67 1.61 6.80
CA ILE A 42 -5.00 2.37 5.74
C ILE A 42 -4.11 1.43 4.95
N ILE A 43 -4.26 1.43 3.63
CA ILE A 43 -3.27 0.83 2.75
C ILE A 43 -2.34 1.94 2.29
N VAL A 44 -1.09 1.90 2.76
CA VAL A 44 -0.11 2.94 2.44
C VAL A 44 0.45 2.77 1.03
N LYS A 45 1.11 3.80 0.56
CA LYS A 45 1.74 3.86 -0.75
C LYS A 45 2.58 2.62 -1.05
N GLY A 46 2.50 2.15 -2.30
CA GLY A 46 3.29 1.01 -2.80
C GLY A 46 4.78 1.19 -2.51
N THR A 47 5.36 0.20 -1.84
CA THR A 47 6.75 0.17 -1.38
C THR A 47 7.49 -0.94 -2.10
N THR A 48 8.65 -0.64 -2.66
CA THR A 48 9.53 -1.59 -3.35
C THR A 48 10.82 -1.79 -2.55
N LEU A 49 11.56 -2.87 -2.82
CA LEU A 49 12.85 -3.13 -2.16
C LEU A 49 13.81 -1.95 -2.32
N HIS A 50 13.94 -1.45 -3.53
CA HIS A 50 14.78 -0.30 -3.86
C HIS A 50 13.94 0.89 -4.32
N LYS A 51 14.51 2.09 -4.22
CA LYS A 51 13.91 3.31 -4.74
C LYS A 51 13.52 3.16 -6.22
N ARG A 52 12.34 3.67 -6.59
CA ARG A 52 11.87 3.80 -7.97
C ARG A 52 11.53 5.26 -8.28
N GLU A 53 12.09 5.78 -9.36
CA GLU A 53 11.80 7.14 -9.82
C GLU A 53 10.43 7.25 -10.51
N GLY A 54 9.88 6.11 -10.91
CA GLY A 54 8.67 6.06 -11.74
C GLY A 54 8.97 6.33 -13.21
N ASN A 55 7.91 6.46 -14.00
CA ASN A 55 8.02 6.71 -15.42
C ASN A 55 8.33 8.20 -15.70
N PRO A 56 8.99 8.52 -16.84
CA PRO A 56 9.21 9.90 -17.26
C PRO A 56 7.89 10.62 -17.56
N TYR A 57 7.95 11.95 -17.54
CA TYR A 57 6.81 12.78 -17.94
C TYR A 57 6.66 12.86 -19.47
N PRO A 58 5.40 13.01 -20.00
CA PRO A 58 4.13 13.10 -19.29
C PRO A 58 3.66 11.71 -18.83
N ARG A 59 3.14 11.59 -17.61
CA ARG A 59 2.68 10.32 -17.03
C ARG A 59 1.25 10.36 -16.48
N MET A 60 0.55 11.44 -16.74
CA MET A 60 -0.87 11.63 -16.42
C MET A 60 -1.54 12.34 -17.59
N ALA A 61 -2.78 11.95 -17.89
CA ALA A 61 -3.60 12.56 -18.92
C ALA A 61 -5.08 12.60 -18.49
N GLU A 62 -5.71 13.75 -18.64
CA GLU A 62 -7.15 13.88 -18.41
C GLU A 62 -7.96 13.25 -19.53
N THR A 63 -9.12 12.72 -19.17
CA THR A 63 -10.14 12.24 -20.09
C THR A 63 -11.49 12.89 -19.75
N PRO A 64 -12.50 12.84 -20.64
CA PRO A 64 -13.81 13.44 -20.35
C PRO A 64 -14.47 12.94 -19.04
N SER A 65 -14.14 11.75 -18.57
CA SER A 65 -14.77 11.11 -17.41
C SER A 65 -13.78 10.70 -16.32
N GLY A 66 -12.54 11.16 -16.37
CA GLY A 66 -11.54 10.75 -15.39
C GLY A 66 -10.11 11.10 -15.79
N MET A 67 -9.17 10.28 -15.33
CA MET A 67 -7.75 10.49 -15.55
C MET A 67 -7.04 9.16 -15.81
N LEU A 68 -6.19 9.12 -16.80
CA LEU A 68 -5.24 8.03 -17.05
C LEU A 68 -3.92 8.36 -16.36
N ASN A 69 -3.27 7.37 -15.78
CA ASN A 69 -1.93 7.55 -15.25
C ASN A 69 -1.03 6.36 -15.52
N ALA A 70 0.26 6.65 -15.59
CA ALA A 70 1.34 5.68 -15.72
C ALA A 70 2.50 6.12 -14.81
N VAL A 71 2.24 6.34 -13.52
CA VAL A 71 3.23 6.85 -12.55
C VAL A 71 4.42 5.91 -12.38
N GLY A 72 4.21 4.59 -12.49
CA GLY A 72 5.29 3.61 -12.46
C GLY A 72 5.83 3.31 -11.06
N LEU A 73 4.96 3.23 -10.05
CA LEU A 73 5.31 2.86 -8.67
C LEU A 73 6.41 3.76 -8.05
N GLN A 74 6.39 5.06 -8.32
CA GLN A 74 7.36 5.99 -7.73
C GLN A 74 7.33 5.93 -6.21
N ASN A 75 8.45 5.52 -5.61
CA ASN A 75 8.62 5.47 -4.14
C ASN A 75 10.11 5.47 -3.78
N LYS A 76 10.41 5.69 -2.51
CA LYS A 76 11.79 5.81 -2.02
C LYS A 76 12.42 4.50 -1.54
N GLY A 77 11.69 3.38 -1.64
CA GLY A 77 12.15 2.07 -1.19
C GLY A 77 11.81 1.76 0.26
N VAL A 78 11.95 0.48 0.64
CA VAL A 78 11.56 -0.01 1.96
C VAL A 78 12.43 0.55 3.08
N ASP A 79 13.72 0.72 2.87
CA ASP A 79 14.63 1.28 3.90
C ASP A 79 14.19 2.69 4.28
N TYR A 80 13.86 3.53 3.29
CA TYR A 80 13.34 4.86 3.56
C TYR A 80 11.99 4.83 4.28
N PHE A 81 11.13 3.87 3.95
CA PHE A 81 9.87 3.68 4.66
C PHE A 81 10.11 3.37 6.14
N VAL A 82 10.98 2.43 6.44
CA VAL A 82 11.31 2.01 7.81
C VAL A 82 11.93 3.15 8.61
N GLU A 83 12.89 3.87 8.03
CA GLU A 83 13.67 4.89 8.74
C GLU A 83 12.92 6.22 8.90
N HIS A 84 12.10 6.62 7.92
CA HIS A 84 11.59 7.98 7.84
C HIS A 84 10.06 8.08 7.90
N ILE A 85 9.34 7.06 7.42
CA ILE A 85 7.88 7.08 7.37
C ILE A 85 7.28 6.34 8.56
N TYR A 86 7.66 5.10 8.75
CA TYR A 86 7.10 4.25 9.81
C TYR A 86 7.12 4.89 11.20
N PRO A 87 8.22 5.53 11.68
CA PRO A 87 8.23 6.16 13.00
C PRO A 87 7.17 7.24 13.21
N ARG A 88 6.73 7.89 12.13
CA ARG A 88 5.73 8.97 12.18
C ARG A 88 4.29 8.45 12.19
N ILE A 89 4.05 7.30 11.55
CA ILE A 89 2.70 6.78 11.34
C ILE A 89 2.34 5.62 12.27
N LYS A 90 3.31 4.93 12.87
CA LYS A 90 3.11 3.69 13.65
C LYS A 90 2.17 3.83 14.85
N ASP A 91 2.03 5.04 15.40
CA ASP A 91 1.20 5.30 16.58
C ASP A 91 -0.23 5.77 16.22
N ILE A 92 -0.55 5.87 14.94
CA ILE A 92 -1.93 6.11 14.49
C ILE A 92 -2.77 4.87 14.81
N ARG A 93 -3.84 5.06 15.58
CA ARG A 93 -4.71 3.97 16.05
C ARG A 93 -5.64 3.43 14.96
N THR A 94 -5.06 2.89 13.89
CA THR A 94 -5.76 2.18 12.82
C THR A 94 -4.86 1.04 12.29
N ASN A 95 -5.42 0.10 11.54
CA ASN A 95 -4.60 -0.92 10.88
C ASN A 95 -3.80 -0.29 9.74
N MET A 96 -2.48 -0.36 9.85
CA MET A 96 -1.56 0.10 8.81
C MET A 96 -1.15 -1.10 7.95
N ILE A 97 -1.54 -1.11 6.69
CA ILE A 97 -1.24 -2.20 5.75
C ILE A 97 -0.27 -1.67 4.71
N VAL A 98 0.85 -2.34 4.51
CA VAL A 98 1.86 -1.90 3.54
C VAL A 98 1.61 -2.58 2.20
N ASN A 99 1.43 -1.78 1.15
CA ASN A 99 1.40 -2.28 -0.22
C ASN A 99 2.82 -2.60 -0.67
N VAL A 100 3.10 -3.86 -0.95
CA VAL A 100 4.40 -4.37 -1.37
C VAL A 100 4.41 -4.65 -2.86
N SER A 101 5.38 -4.08 -3.55
CA SER A 101 5.59 -4.26 -5.00
C SER A 101 7.03 -4.66 -5.30
N GLY A 102 7.23 -5.42 -6.36
CA GLY A 102 8.54 -5.83 -6.84
C GLY A 102 8.56 -6.06 -8.35
N SER A 103 9.74 -6.27 -8.89
CA SER A 103 9.95 -6.69 -10.28
C SER A 103 10.30 -8.18 -10.39
N ALA A 104 10.76 -8.78 -9.31
CA ALA A 104 11.06 -10.19 -9.17
C ALA A 104 10.49 -10.73 -7.86
N ILE A 105 10.33 -12.04 -7.75
CA ILE A 105 9.81 -12.69 -6.54
C ILE A 105 10.66 -12.34 -5.32
N GLU A 106 11.97 -12.32 -5.50
CA GLU A 106 12.95 -12.00 -4.45
C GLU A 106 12.75 -10.59 -3.87
N ASP A 107 12.32 -9.62 -4.69
CA ASP A 107 12.01 -8.26 -4.23
C ASP A 107 10.83 -8.26 -3.26
N TYR A 108 9.77 -9.03 -3.59
CA TYR A 108 8.60 -9.17 -2.71
C TYR A 108 8.97 -9.82 -1.39
N VAL A 109 9.72 -10.93 -1.45
CA VAL A 109 10.13 -11.68 -0.25
C VAL A 109 10.96 -10.80 0.67
N LYS A 110 12.03 -10.18 0.17
CA LYS A 110 12.91 -9.33 0.96
C LYS A 110 12.18 -8.10 1.53
N THR A 111 11.32 -7.47 0.73
CA THR A 111 10.52 -6.33 1.22
C THR A 111 9.57 -6.77 2.34
N ALA A 112 8.90 -7.92 2.17
CA ALA A 112 8.01 -8.47 3.17
C ALA A 112 8.74 -8.86 4.46
N GLU A 113 9.94 -9.45 4.37
CA GLU A 113 10.78 -9.78 5.52
C GLU A 113 11.14 -8.54 6.32
N ILE A 114 11.58 -7.46 5.66
CA ILE A 114 11.91 -6.19 6.33
C ILE A 114 10.67 -5.61 7.03
N ILE A 115 9.51 -5.63 6.37
CA ILE A 115 8.27 -5.10 6.94
C ILE A 115 7.79 -5.97 8.11
N ASN A 116 8.01 -7.28 8.08
CA ASN A 116 7.62 -8.21 9.14
C ASN A 116 8.34 -7.95 10.47
N GLU A 117 9.49 -7.28 10.44
CA GLU A 117 10.19 -6.85 11.66
C GLU A 117 9.53 -5.64 12.35
N LEU A 118 8.52 -5.03 11.72
CA LEU A 118 7.82 -3.86 12.24
C LEU A 118 6.61 -4.28 13.10
N ASP A 119 6.63 -3.92 14.37
CA ASP A 119 5.67 -4.35 15.38
C ASP A 119 4.23 -3.84 15.21
N LYS A 120 4.02 -2.80 14.38
CA LYS A 120 2.71 -2.14 14.19
C LYS A 120 2.12 -2.34 12.79
N ILE A 121 2.68 -3.21 11.97
CA ILE A 121 2.17 -3.55 10.65
C ILE A 121 1.50 -4.92 10.70
N PRO A 122 0.17 -5.00 10.82
CA PRO A 122 -0.52 -6.27 10.99
C PRO A 122 -0.69 -7.07 9.69
N ALA A 123 -0.50 -6.44 8.53
CA ALA A 123 -0.70 -7.07 7.22
C ALA A 123 0.06 -6.36 6.10
N ILE A 124 0.25 -7.06 5.00
CA ILE A 124 0.74 -6.51 3.74
C ILE A 124 -0.28 -6.76 2.62
N GLU A 125 -0.32 -5.87 1.65
CA GLU A 125 -1.04 -6.03 0.38
C GLU A 125 -0.02 -6.32 -0.72
N LEU A 126 -0.07 -7.50 -1.34
CA LEU A 126 0.80 -7.83 -2.46
C LEU A 126 0.29 -7.19 -3.74
N ASN A 127 1.05 -6.26 -4.29
CA ASN A 127 0.76 -5.62 -5.57
C ASN A 127 1.33 -6.46 -6.72
N LEU A 128 0.57 -7.46 -7.13
CA LEU A 128 0.91 -8.35 -8.22
C LEU A 128 0.50 -7.72 -9.55
N SER A 129 1.25 -6.72 -10.00
CA SER A 129 0.98 -5.99 -11.23
C SER A 129 0.84 -6.93 -12.42
N LEU A 130 -0.23 -6.76 -13.19
CA LEU A 130 -0.65 -7.66 -14.26
C LEU A 130 0.14 -7.53 -15.57
N ILE A 131 1.04 -6.55 -15.71
CA ILE A 131 1.67 -6.28 -17.01
C ILE A 131 2.97 -7.06 -17.18
N HIS A 132 3.62 -7.51 -16.10
CA HIS A 132 4.95 -8.13 -16.16
C HIS A 132 5.14 -9.33 -15.21
N ILE A 133 4.11 -9.73 -14.50
CA ILE A 133 4.11 -10.98 -13.73
C ILE A 133 3.45 -12.01 -14.64
N SER A 134 4.18 -13.08 -14.93
CA SER A 134 3.63 -14.23 -15.64
C SER A 134 2.30 -14.62 -15.01
N GLU A 135 1.21 -14.41 -15.73
CA GLU A 135 -0.06 -15.06 -15.37
C GLU A 135 0.20 -16.54 -15.15
N PRO A 136 -0.39 -17.17 -14.13
CA PRO A 136 -0.43 -18.60 -14.11
C PRO A 136 -1.03 -19.03 -15.43
N THR A 137 -0.26 -19.74 -16.24
CA THR A 137 -0.68 -20.22 -17.55
C THR A 137 -2.01 -20.95 -17.37
N ARG A 138 -3.10 -20.33 -17.83
CA ARG A 138 -4.36 -21.07 -17.98
C ARG A 138 -4.07 -22.21 -18.92
N PRO A 139 -4.38 -23.46 -18.54
CA PRO A 139 -4.34 -24.55 -19.50
C PRO A 139 -5.27 -24.18 -20.65
N ILE A 140 -4.74 -24.09 -21.83
CA ILE A 140 -5.54 -23.98 -23.06
C ILE A 140 -6.18 -25.33 -23.22
N SER A 141 -7.47 -25.46 -22.87
CA SER A 141 -8.31 -26.59 -23.21
C SER A 141 -8.83 -26.45 -24.64
#